data_33ba916b4c358b50d6921a36b0424f26
#
_entry.id   33ba916b4c358b50d6921a36b0424f26
#
_cell.length_a   1.000
_cell.length_b   1.000
_cell.length_c   1.000
_cell.angle_alpha   90.00
_cell.angle_beta   90.00
_cell.angle_gamma   90.00
#
_symmetry.space_group_name_H-M   'P 1'
#
loop_
_entity.id
_entity.type
_entity.pdbx_description
1 polymer ?
#
loop_
_entity_poly.entity_id
_entity_poly.type
_entity_poly.pdbx_seq_one_letter_code
_entity_poly.pdbx_strand_id
1 'polypeptide(L)'
;MRLQSAIDQPVTRRLTSQDVARVAGVSASAVSRAFTVGASVSADKKARILRAAAELGYRPNVMARAVATRRSNVVGLILYNETNRHYPEVLLALSSAFSAVGIRIMLFLLDNESEIDATIDHILSYQLDGVITAAAIADDSLDHLRQARVPLLFYNRPGAEGCASVSCDHVGSGTAIARHVIALGRRDIALVRAYRDSSVGCERMFGVEQEIARAGARIVAEFCGHFDYDSGVTAVAEWTKKGAPGFDAIIAANDMMAIGAKDALIHKVGKRVPEDIVVAGFDGIEASRWIGNAIPSVAQPIDQLSLAAASMMVERIADPDCLAERRLFPGRLTLA
;
A
#
# COMPACT_ATOMS: atom_id res chain seq x y z
N MET A 1 -16.46 -28.49 0.14
CA MET A 1 -16.56 -29.68 -0.74
C MET A 1 -17.14 -29.42 -2.15
N ARG A 2 -18.12 -28.51 -2.35
CA ARG A 2 -18.67 -28.24 -3.71
C ARG A 2 -17.80 -27.33 -4.61
N LEU A 3 -16.94 -26.49 -4.05
CA LEU A 3 -16.03 -25.61 -4.83
C LEU A 3 -14.83 -26.36 -5.41
N GLN A 4 -14.29 -27.35 -4.69
CA GLN A 4 -13.15 -28.14 -5.14
C GLN A 4 -13.50 -29.00 -6.39
N SER A 5 -14.72 -29.56 -6.47
CA SER A 5 -15.16 -30.37 -7.61
C SER A 5 -15.43 -29.58 -8.90
N ALA A 6 -15.58 -28.24 -8.80
CA ALA A 6 -15.72 -27.35 -9.97
C ALA A 6 -14.37 -27.00 -10.59
N ILE A 7 -13.29 -27.06 -9.80
CA ILE A 7 -11.91 -26.77 -10.24
C ILE A 7 -11.33 -27.98 -11.01
N ASP A 8 -11.78 -29.21 -10.70
CA ASP A 8 -11.29 -30.45 -11.29
C ASP A 8 -11.97 -30.83 -12.62
N GLN A 9 -12.86 -30.00 -13.18
CA GLN A 9 -13.42 -30.28 -14.51
C GLN A 9 -12.35 -30.03 -15.59
N PRO A 10 -12.25 -30.92 -16.61
CA PRO A 10 -11.29 -30.75 -17.70
C PRO A 10 -11.54 -29.42 -18.40
N VAL A 11 -10.58 -28.51 -18.25
CA VAL A 11 -10.61 -27.20 -18.92
C VAL A 11 -10.65 -27.47 -20.43
N THR A 12 -11.67 -26.96 -21.11
CA THR A 12 -11.72 -26.95 -22.57
C THR A 12 -10.40 -26.41 -23.09
N ARG A 13 -9.72 -27.15 -23.97
CA ARG A 13 -8.39 -26.83 -24.49
C ARG A 13 -8.34 -25.37 -24.95
N ARG A 14 -7.54 -24.55 -24.27
CA ARG A 14 -7.33 -23.17 -24.67
C ARG A 14 -6.60 -23.14 -26.01
N LEU A 15 -7.05 -22.27 -26.90
CA LEU A 15 -6.41 -22.01 -28.19
C LEU A 15 -4.98 -21.51 -27.97
N THR A 16 -4.06 -21.98 -28.81
CA THR A 16 -2.64 -21.68 -28.72
C THR A 16 -2.18 -20.87 -29.94
N SER A 17 -0.99 -20.29 -29.89
CA SER A 17 -0.36 -19.67 -31.06
C SER A 17 -0.13 -20.63 -32.21
N GLN A 18 -0.04 -21.94 -31.95
CA GLN A 18 0.06 -22.99 -32.98
C GLN A 18 -1.25 -23.16 -33.74
N ASP A 19 -2.40 -23.03 -33.08
CA ASP A 19 -3.71 -23.11 -33.75
C ASP A 19 -3.91 -21.94 -34.73
N VAL A 20 -3.51 -20.72 -34.31
CA VAL A 20 -3.52 -19.52 -35.18
C VAL A 20 -2.52 -19.67 -36.33
N ALA A 21 -1.33 -20.19 -36.07
CA ALA A 21 -0.30 -20.41 -37.08
C ALA A 21 -0.78 -21.35 -38.18
N ARG A 22 -1.48 -22.42 -37.82
CA ARG A 22 -2.04 -23.39 -38.75
C ARG A 22 -3.12 -22.74 -39.66
N VAL A 23 -4.04 -21.96 -39.09
CA VAL A 23 -5.10 -21.29 -39.87
C VAL A 23 -4.54 -20.18 -40.74
N ALA A 24 -3.59 -19.38 -40.24
CA ALA A 24 -2.96 -18.29 -40.98
C ALA A 24 -1.90 -18.77 -41.99
N GLY A 25 -1.50 -20.04 -42.01
CA GLY A 25 -0.45 -20.57 -42.89
C GLY A 25 0.93 -19.94 -42.62
N VAL A 26 1.29 -19.81 -41.31
CA VAL A 26 2.56 -19.21 -40.89
C VAL A 26 3.18 -20.02 -39.73
N SER A 27 4.40 -19.68 -39.31
CA SER A 27 4.99 -20.28 -38.13
C SER A 27 4.43 -19.69 -36.82
N ALA A 28 4.44 -20.46 -35.71
CA ALA A 28 4.06 -19.96 -34.39
C ALA A 28 4.90 -18.75 -33.94
N SER A 29 6.19 -18.69 -34.36
CA SER A 29 7.05 -17.53 -34.11
C SER A 29 6.60 -16.27 -34.86
N ALA A 30 6.03 -16.42 -36.07
CA ALA A 30 5.43 -15.29 -36.81
C ALA A 30 4.17 -14.78 -36.11
N VAL A 31 3.34 -15.68 -35.56
CA VAL A 31 2.17 -15.30 -34.72
C VAL A 31 2.64 -14.52 -33.50
N SER A 32 3.62 -15.01 -32.76
CA SER A 32 4.15 -14.30 -31.60
C SER A 32 4.63 -12.88 -31.95
N ARG A 33 5.40 -12.75 -33.04
CA ARG A 33 5.89 -11.45 -33.52
C ARG A 33 4.77 -10.53 -33.96
N ALA A 34 3.70 -11.02 -34.55
CA ALA A 34 2.56 -10.19 -34.99
C ALA A 34 1.84 -9.48 -33.84
N PHE A 35 1.89 -10.07 -32.62
CA PHE A 35 1.33 -9.51 -31.39
C PHE A 35 2.37 -8.75 -30.54
N THR A 36 3.63 -8.67 -30.98
CA THR A 36 4.69 -7.94 -30.28
C THR A 36 4.85 -6.56 -30.93
N VAL A 37 4.78 -5.50 -30.12
CA VAL A 37 4.99 -4.13 -30.58
C VAL A 37 6.44 -3.97 -31.04
N GLY A 38 6.64 -3.36 -32.21
CA GLY A 38 7.98 -3.13 -32.78
C GLY A 38 8.63 -4.36 -33.45
N ALA A 39 8.04 -5.55 -33.38
CA ALA A 39 8.59 -6.71 -34.05
C ALA A 39 8.35 -6.66 -35.59
N SER A 40 9.37 -7.07 -36.35
CA SER A 40 9.31 -7.09 -37.83
C SER A 40 8.44 -8.24 -38.31
N VAL A 41 7.29 -7.89 -38.90
CA VAL A 41 6.39 -8.80 -39.65
C VAL A 41 5.82 -8.02 -40.83
N SER A 42 5.82 -8.60 -42.03
CA SER A 42 5.21 -7.93 -43.19
C SER A 42 3.72 -7.64 -42.96
N ALA A 43 3.23 -6.52 -43.49
CA ALA A 43 1.86 -6.07 -43.28
C ALA A 43 0.82 -7.14 -43.69
N ASP A 44 1.05 -7.82 -44.80
CA ASP A 44 0.19 -8.92 -45.29
C ASP A 44 0.13 -10.10 -44.27
N LYS A 45 1.30 -10.58 -43.81
CA LYS A 45 1.35 -11.65 -42.81
C LYS A 45 0.67 -11.24 -41.51
N LYS A 46 0.88 -10.00 -41.05
CA LYS A 46 0.24 -9.47 -39.84
C LYS A 46 -1.28 -9.45 -39.99
N ALA A 47 -1.80 -8.97 -41.14
CA ALA A 47 -3.24 -8.95 -41.41
C ALA A 47 -3.86 -10.37 -41.42
N ARG A 48 -3.20 -11.34 -42.04
CA ARG A 48 -3.63 -12.76 -42.05
C ARG A 48 -3.69 -13.35 -40.64
N ILE A 49 -2.64 -13.09 -39.84
CA ILE A 49 -2.54 -13.59 -38.45
C ILE A 49 -3.64 -12.98 -37.58
N LEU A 50 -3.88 -11.67 -37.67
CA LEU A 50 -4.90 -10.99 -36.87
C LEU A 50 -6.31 -11.46 -37.26
N ARG A 51 -6.58 -11.71 -38.56
CA ARG A 51 -7.85 -12.28 -39.01
C ARG A 51 -8.07 -13.68 -38.46
N ALA A 52 -7.09 -14.58 -38.61
CA ALA A 52 -7.17 -15.94 -38.08
C ALA A 52 -7.35 -15.96 -36.57
N ALA A 53 -6.68 -15.08 -35.84
CA ALA A 53 -6.82 -14.94 -34.40
C ALA A 53 -8.25 -14.49 -34.00
N ALA A 54 -8.81 -13.52 -34.74
CA ALA A 54 -10.18 -13.04 -34.51
C ALA A 54 -11.22 -14.14 -34.80
N GLU A 55 -11.09 -14.85 -35.91
CA GLU A 55 -11.96 -15.97 -36.29
C GLU A 55 -11.96 -17.09 -35.25
N LEU A 56 -10.80 -17.40 -34.69
CA LEU A 56 -10.66 -18.41 -33.64
C LEU A 56 -11.03 -17.91 -32.24
N GLY A 57 -11.18 -16.59 -32.03
CA GLY A 57 -11.28 -16.01 -30.68
C GLY A 57 -9.99 -16.11 -29.87
N TYR A 58 -8.83 -16.28 -30.53
CA TYR A 58 -7.55 -16.38 -29.89
C TYR A 58 -7.10 -15.05 -29.30
N ARG A 59 -6.67 -15.07 -28.04
CA ARG A 59 -5.96 -13.97 -27.38
C ARG A 59 -4.59 -14.44 -26.95
N PRO A 60 -3.51 -13.68 -27.22
CA PRO A 60 -2.18 -14.03 -26.74
C PRO A 60 -2.15 -14.25 -25.25
N ASN A 61 -1.56 -15.34 -24.81
CA ASN A 61 -1.36 -15.58 -23.40
C ASN A 61 -0.17 -14.73 -22.91
N VAL A 62 -0.45 -13.79 -22.00
CA VAL A 62 0.56 -12.89 -21.42
C VAL A 62 1.65 -13.68 -20.69
N MET A 63 1.27 -14.72 -19.94
CA MET A 63 2.20 -15.58 -19.22
C MET A 63 3.11 -16.39 -20.15
N ALA A 64 2.57 -16.93 -21.25
CA ALA A 64 3.37 -17.63 -22.26
C ALA A 64 4.38 -16.68 -22.97
N ARG A 65 4.00 -15.40 -23.13
CA ARG A 65 4.89 -14.35 -23.65
C ARG A 65 5.96 -14.01 -22.64
N ALA A 66 5.63 -13.95 -21.35
CA ALA A 66 6.57 -13.66 -20.27
C ALA A 66 7.75 -14.65 -20.26
N VAL A 67 7.49 -15.94 -20.46
CA VAL A 67 8.52 -16.98 -20.58
C VAL A 67 9.49 -16.70 -21.76
N ALA A 68 8.96 -16.27 -22.91
CA ALA A 68 9.78 -15.98 -24.10
C ALA A 68 10.57 -14.68 -24.01
N THR A 69 10.01 -13.65 -23.34
CA THR A 69 10.61 -12.31 -23.24
C THR A 69 11.34 -12.08 -21.93
N ARG A 70 11.23 -12.97 -20.96
CA ARG A 70 11.66 -12.80 -19.57
C ARG A 70 11.08 -11.54 -18.91
N ARG A 71 9.86 -11.11 -19.34
CA ARG A 71 9.16 -9.94 -18.86
C ARG A 71 7.66 -10.27 -18.73
N SER A 72 7.16 -10.26 -17.50
CA SER A 72 5.73 -10.49 -17.22
C SER A 72 4.88 -9.22 -17.39
N ASN A 73 5.49 -8.04 -17.22
CA ASN A 73 4.82 -6.77 -17.00
C ASN A 73 3.83 -6.82 -15.83
N VAL A 74 4.16 -7.61 -14.81
CA VAL A 74 3.39 -7.72 -13.58
C VAL A 74 4.34 -7.55 -12.41
N VAL A 75 3.93 -6.76 -11.42
CA VAL A 75 4.61 -6.62 -10.12
C VAL A 75 3.72 -7.17 -9.01
N GLY A 76 4.33 -7.79 -8.02
CA GLY A 76 3.64 -8.20 -6.79
C GLY A 76 3.48 -7.01 -5.86
N LEU A 77 2.30 -6.85 -5.26
CA LEU A 77 2.06 -5.91 -4.17
C LEU A 77 1.70 -6.68 -2.92
N ILE A 78 2.55 -6.59 -1.89
CA ILE A 78 2.35 -7.25 -0.61
C ILE A 78 1.77 -6.23 0.38
N LEU A 79 0.61 -6.52 0.94
CA LEU A 79 -0.06 -5.75 1.98
C LEU A 79 -0.48 -6.67 3.13
N TYR A 80 -0.63 -6.11 4.33
CA TYR A 80 -1.33 -6.82 5.40
C TYR A 80 -2.85 -6.76 5.20
N ASN A 81 -3.54 -7.85 5.56
CA ASN A 81 -5.01 -7.93 5.58
C ASN A 81 -5.62 -7.18 6.78
N GLU A 82 -4.89 -6.25 7.35
CA GLU A 82 -5.41 -5.40 8.41
C GLU A 82 -6.50 -4.46 7.87
N THR A 83 -7.45 -4.14 8.73
CA THR A 83 -8.60 -3.27 8.45
C THR A 83 -8.24 -1.81 8.19
N ASN A 84 -7.06 -1.55 7.62
CA ASN A 84 -6.65 -0.20 7.28
C ASN A 84 -7.48 0.31 6.10
N ARG A 85 -8.49 1.13 6.39
CA ARG A 85 -9.40 1.72 5.40
C ARG A 85 -8.73 2.67 4.40
N HIS A 86 -7.45 2.93 4.59
CA HIS A 86 -6.62 3.67 3.65
C HIS A 86 -6.21 2.84 2.41
N TYR A 87 -6.16 1.50 2.53
CA TYR A 87 -5.72 0.63 1.44
C TYR A 87 -6.54 0.70 0.16
N PRO A 88 -7.87 0.86 0.15
CA PRO A 88 -8.62 0.99 -1.09
C PRO A 88 -8.14 2.16 -1.97
N GLU A 89 -7.87 3.32 -1.38
CA GLU A 89 -7.35 4.50 -2.09
C GLU A 89 -5.92 4.25 -2.61
N VAL A 90 -5.07 3.64 -1.81
CA VAL A 90 -3.70 3.25 -2.18
C VAL A 90 -3.70 2.26 -3.35
N LEU A 91 -4.55 1.21 -3.29
CA LEU A 91 -4.67 0.22 -4.35
C LEU A 91 -5.12 0.84 -5.67
N LEU A 92 -6.10 1.76 -5.62
CA LEU A 92 -6.59 2.47 -6.80
C LEU A 92 -5.48 3.32 -7.42
N ALA A 93 -4.79 4.12 -6.62
CA ALA A 93 -3.72 5.00 -7.08
C ALA A 93 -2.52 4.22 -7.65
N LEU A 94 -2.06 3.18 -6.94
CA LEU A 94 -0.99 2.30 -7.43
C LEU A 94 -1.39 1.60 -8.73
N SER A 95 -2.60 1.01 -8.79
CA SER A 95 -3.09 0.33 -9.99
C SER A 95 -3.15 1.28 -11.19
N SER A 96 -3.57 2.53 -10.97
CA SER A 96 -3.60 3.56 -12.01
C SER A 96 -2.18 3.94 -12.48
N ALA A 97 -1.28 4.25 -11.54
CA ALA A 97 0.09 4.66 -11.84
C ALA A 97 0.87 3.56 -12.60
N PHE A 98 0.79 2.31 -12.15
CA PHE A 98 1.44 1.19 -12.81
C PHE A 98 0.82 0.85 -14.16
N SER A 99 -0.50 0.96 -14.29
CA SER A 99 -1.19 0.78 -15.58
C SER A 99 -0.74 1.80 -16.62
N ALA A 100 -0.48 3.04 -16.23
CA ALA A 100 0.00 4.10 -17.12
C ALA A 100 1.38 3.78 -17.74
N VAL A 101 2.21 3.01 -17.04
CA VAL A 101 3.53 2.54 -17.53
C VAL A 101 3.47 1.12 -18.10
N GLY A 102 2.28 0.55 -18.32
CA GLY A 102 2.09 -0.77 -18.94
C GLY A 102 2.33 -1.96 -18.02
N ILE A 103 2.46 -1.76 -16.71
CA ILE A 103 2.63 -2.79 -15.70
C ILE A 103 1.28 -3.07 -15.01
N ARG A 104 1.05 -4.31 -14.59
CA ARG A 104 -0.10 -4.72 -13.79
C ARG A 104 0.34 -5.10 -12.39
N ILE A 105 -0.57 -4.97 -11.43
CA ILE A 105 -0.34 -5.34 -10.04
C ILE A 105 -1.02 -6.68 -9.77
N MET A 106 -0.30 -7.60 -9.13
CA MET A 106 -0.83 -8.80 -8.51
C MET A 106 -0.77 -8.61 -6.99
N LEU A 107 -1.94 -8.64 -6.34
CA LEU A 107 -2.05 -8.40 -4.91
C LEU A 107 -1.83 -9.69 -4.11
N PHE A 108 -1.01 -9.59 -3.08
CA PHE A 108 -0.78 -10.62 -2.06
C PHE A 108 -1.15 -10.02 -0.71
N LEU A 109 -2.13 -10.61 -0.03
CA LEU A 109 -2.55 -10.20 1.30
C LEU A 109 -1.98 -11.16 2.32
N LEU A 110 -1.38 -10.63 3.37
CA LEU A 110 -0.85 -11.38 4.51
C LEU A 110 -1.79 -11.18 5.69
N ASP A 111 -2.17 -12.27 6.34
CA ASP A 111 -2.92 -12.21 7.61
C ASP A 111 -1.98 -11.94 8.81
N ASN A 112 -0.71 -12.32 8.67
CA ASN A 112 0.31 -12.10 9.70
C ASN A 112 1.73 -12.13 9.09
N GLU A 113 2.73 -11.70 9.87
CA GLU A 113 4.13 -11.62 9.42
C GLU A 113 4.75 -12.98 9.08
N SER A 114 4.28 -14.07 9.70
CA SER A 114 4.83 -15.41 9.46
C SER A 114 4.52 -15.95 8.05
N GLU A 115 3.63 -15.32 7.31
CA GLU A 115 3.27 -15.71 5.94
C GLU A 115 4.18 -15.10 4.88
N ILE A 116 5.08 -14.16 5.28
CA ILE A 116 5.89 -13.40 4.31
C ILE A 116 6.80 -14.31 3.48
N ASP A 117 7.46 -15.28 4.09
CA ASP A 117 8.40 -16.18 3.41
C ASP A 117 7.69 -17.04 2.37
N ALA A 118 6.57 -17.68 2.75
CA ALA A 118 5.76 -18.47 1.82
C ALA A 118 5.19 -17.61 0.68
N THR A 119 4.86 -16.36 0.96
CA THR A 119 4.36 -15.40 -0.05
C THR A 119 5.46 -15.02 -1.02
N ILE A 120 6.69 -14.82 -0.55
CA ILE A 120 7.85 -14.53 -1.42
C ILE A 120 8.16 -15.72 -2.32
N ASP A 121 8.13 -16.94 -1.81
CA ASP A 121 8.30 -18.16 -2.61
C ASP A 121 7.22 -18.24 -3.71
N HIS A 122 5.97 -17.95 -3.39
CA HIS A 122 4.89 -17.84 -4.38
C HIS A 122 5.18 -16.77 -5.43
N ILE A 123 5.59 -15.57 -5.02
CA ILE A 123 5.93 -14.45 -5.91
C ILE A 123 7.03 -14.88 -6.89
N LEU A 124 8.08 -15.54 -6.40
CA LEU A 124 9.18 -16.04 -7.21
C LEU A 124 8.70 -17.08 -8.24
N SER A 125 7.73 -17.93 -7.87
CA SER A 125 7.14 -18.94 -8.77
C SER A 125 6.35 -18.32 -9.94
N TYR A 126 5.77 -17.12 -9.76
CA TYR A 126 5.04 -16.40 -10.81
C TYR A 126 5.93 -15.65 -11.79
N GLN A 127 7.25 -15.58 -11.56
CA GLN A 127 8.20 -14.84 -12.41
C GLN A 127 7.77 -13.38 -12.61
N LEU A 128 7.40 -12.71 -11.53
CA LEU A 128 7.04 -11.30 -11.57
C LEU A 128 8.26 -10.42 -11.82
N ASP A 129 8.06 -9.26 -12.44
CA ASP A 129 9.15 -8.33 -12.80
C ASP A 129 9.67 -7.54 -11.59
N GLY A 130 8.93 -7.51 -10.47
CA GLY A 130 9.32 -6.83 -9.25
C GLY A 130 8.31 -7.00 -8.13
N VAL A 131 8.66 -6.53 -6.94
CA VAL A 131 7.84 -6.59 -5.73
C VAL A 131 7.76 -5.21 -5.09
N ILE A 132 6.55 -4.84 -4.69
CA ILE A 132 6.27 -3.68 -3.84
C ILE A 132 5.73 -4.20 -2.53
N THR A 133 6.20 -3.69 -1.40
CA THR A 133 5.74 -4.13 -0.10
C THR A 133 5.44 -2.98 0.85
N ALA A 134 4.28 -3.00 1.50
CA ALA A 134 3.99 -2.22 2.69
C ALA A 134 4.20 -3.04 3.99
N ALA A 135 4.53 -4.33 3.87
CA ALA A 135 4.88 -5.20 4.98
C ALA A 135 6.39 -5.15 5.29
N ALA A 136 6.77 -5.48 6.53
CA ALA A 136 8.15 -5.77 6.87
C ALA A 136 8.60 -7.06 6.17
N ILE A 137 9.84 -7.12 5.73
CA ILE A 137 10.45 -8.32 5.15
C ILE A 137 11.69 -8.66 5.99
N ALA A 138 11.80 -9.90 6.43
CA ALA A 138 12.97 -10.40 7.15
C ALA A 138 14.19 -10.50 6.22
N ASP A 139 15.39 -10.49 6.81
CA ASP A 139 16.65 -10.49 6.05
C ASP A 139 16.78 -11.73 5.15
N ASP A 140 16.38 -12.90 5.61
CA ASP A 140 16.43 -14.15 4.82
C ASP A 140 15.57 -14.04 3.56
N SER A 141 14.37 -13.50 3.66
CA SER A 141 13.47 -13.26 2.53
C SER A 141 13.98 -12.17 1.58
N LEU A 142 14.64 -11.14 2.13
CA LEU A 142 15.33 -10.14 1.32
C LEU A 142 16.44 -10.77 0.48
N ASP A 143 17.20 -11.69 1.07
CA ASP A 143 18.27 -12.39 0.38
C ASP A 143 17.75 -13.30 -0.72
N HIS A 144 16.61 -13.97 -0.53
CA HIS A 144 15.95 -14.74 -1.60
C HIS A 144 15.57 -13.86 -2.80
N LEU A 145 14.97 -12.68 -2.55
CA LEU A 145 14.64 -11.73 -3.62
C LEU A 145 15.89 -11.18 -4.33
N ARG A 146 16.96 -10.87 -3.57
CA ARG A 146 18.25 -10.41 -4.13
C ARG A 146 18.89 -11.48 -5.01
N GLN A 147 18.96 -12.74 -4.53
CA GLN A 147 19.50 -13.87 -5.29
C GLN A 147 18.72 -14.12 -6.58
N ALA A 148 17.39 -13.99 -6.53
CA ALA A 148 16.53 -14.08 -7.71
C ALA A 148 16.59 -12.86 -8.63
N ARG A 149 17.33 -11.79 -8.25
CA ARG A 149 17.40 -10.51 -8.95
C ARG A 149 16.03 -9.88 -9.22
N VAL A 150 15.09 -10.07 -8.29
CA VAL A 150 13.77 -9.46 -8.36
C VAL A 150 13.81 -8.09 -7.68
N PRO A 151 13.57 -6.99 -8.41
CA PRO A 151 13.53 -5.65 -7.83
C PRO A 151 12.51 -5.54 -6.70
N LEU A 152 12.94 -4.96 -5.57
CA LEU A 152 12.10 -4.71 -4.40
C LEU A 152 11.99 -3.21 -4.15
N LEU A 153 10.77 -2.75 -3.83
CA LEU A 153 10.46 -1.38 -3.41
C LEU A 153 9.58 -1.40 -2.17
N PHE A 154 10.03 -0.77 -1.11
CA PHE A 154 9.21 -0.52 0.07
C PHE A 154 8.28 0.67 -0.17
N TYR A 155 6.98 0.48 0.10
CA TYR A 155 5.94 1.49 -0.09
C TYR A 155 5.40 1.97 1.25
N ASN A 156 5.42 3.29 1.42
CA ASN A 156 4.91 4.02 2.58
C ASN A 156 5.51 3.56 3.93
N ARG A 157 6.76 3.14 3.88
CA ARG A 157 7.54 2.76 5.06
C ARG A 157 9.04 2.91 4.78
N PRO A 158 9.90 2.98 5.82
CA PRO A 158 11.34 2.89 5.63
C PRO A 158 11.70 1.54 4.98
N GLY A 159 12.62 1.59 4.03
CA GLY A 159 13.21 0.39 3.44
C GLY A 159 14.23 -0.27 4.37
N ALA A 160 14.49 -1.56 4.16
CA ALA A 160 15.66 -2.21 4.71
C ALA A 160 16.96 -1.61 4.10
N GLU A 161 18.10 -1.84 4.75
CA GLU A 161 19.39 -1.35 4.27
C GLU A 161 19.67 -1.84 2.85
N GLY A 162 20.08 -0.90 1.98
CA GLY A 162 20.30 -1.18 0.56
C GLY A 162 19.05 -1.40 -0.28
N CYS A 163 17.84 -1.18 0.27
CA CYS A 163 16.58 -1.29 -0.46
C CYS A 163 15.96 0.08 -0.75
N ALA A 164 15.36 0.19 -1.94
CA ALA A 164 14.66 1.39 -2.33
C ALA A 164 13.33 1.54 -1.58
N SER A 165 12.94 2.77 -1.28
CA SER A 165 11.66 3.05 -0.64
C SER A 165 11.05 4.36 -1.10
N VAL A 166 9.73 4.41 -1.10
CA VAL A 166 8.93 5.62 -1.27
C VAL A 166 7.97 5.74 -0.10
N SER A 167 7.96 6.86 0.60
CA SER A 167 7.17 7.01 1.82
C SER A 167 6.69 8.45 2.01
N CYS A 168 5.58 8.60 2.75
CA CYS A 168 5.25 9.85 3.39
C CYS A 168 6.36 10.21 4.40
N ASP A 169 6.66 11.49 4.56
CA ASP A 169 7.45 11.99 5.69
C ASP A 169 6.59 11.91 6.97
N HIS A 170 6.66 10.76 7.63
CA HIS A 170 5.87 10.48 8.82
C HIS A 170 6.34 11.31 10.03
N VAL A 171 7.64 11.59 10.14
CA VAL A 171 8.18 12.43 11.22
C VAL A 171 7.71 13.88 11.06
N GLY A 172 7.85 14.45 9.86
CA GLY A 172 7.35 15.79 9.56
C GLY A 172 5.83 15.89 9.71
N SER A 173 5.11 14.83 9.35
CA SER A 173 3.65 14.73 9.55
C SER A 173 3.28 14.74 11.04
N GLY A 174 4.02 14.00 11.87
CA GLY A 174 3.86 14.00 13.34
C GLY A 174 4.09 15.40 13.95
N THR A 175 5.16 16.03 13.51
CA THR A 175 5.46 17.42 13.91
C THR A 175 4.33 18.38 13.51
N ALA A 176 3.80 18.26 12.29
CA ALA A 176 2.75 19.15 11.79
C ALA A 176 1.44 19.04 12.57
N ILE A 177 0.98 17.81 12.87
CA ILE A 177 -0.27 17.61 13.61
C ILE A 177 -0.14 18.07 15.08
N ALA A 178 0.98 17.76 15.74
CA ALA A 178 1.24 18.19 17.10
C ALA A 178 1.30 19.72 17.19
N ARG A 179 1.97 20.38 16.27
CA ARG A 179 2.03 21.85 16.17
C ARG A 179 0.63 22.45 16.01
N HIS A 180 -0.21 21.87 15.19
CA HIS A 180 -1.59 22.31 15.04
C HIS A 180 -2.38 22.21 16.34
N VAL A 181 -2.35 21.05 17.01
CA VAL A 181 -3.04 20.83 18.29
C VAL A 181 -2.56 21.82 19.36
N ILE A 182 -1.25 22.04 19.45
CA ILE A 182 -0.65 22.99 20.37
C ILE A 182 -1.03 24.44 20.05
N ALA A 183 -1.13 24.81 18.77
CA ALA A 183 -1.56 26.13 18.32
C ALA A 183 -3.03 26.43 18.71
N LEU A 184 -3.87 25.39 18.87
CA LEU A 184 -5.22 25.52 19.42
C LEU A 184 -5.24 25.70 20.97
N GLY A 185 -4.08 25.88 21.60
CA GLY A 185 -3.94 26.11 23.04
C GLY A 185 -3.90 24.84 23.88
N ARG A 186 -3.89 23.65 23.27
CA ARG A 186 -3.88 22.37 23.99
C ARG A 186 -2.48 22.07 24.54
N ARG A 187 -2.41 21.54 25.75
CA ARG A 187 -1.14 21.31 26.46
C ARG A 187 -1.03 19.95 27.13
N ASP A 188 -2.12 19.33 27.51
CA ASP A 188 -2.18 18.02 28.14
C ASP A 188 -2.68 16.99 27.13
N ILE A 189 -1.75 16.31 26.46
CA ILE A 189 -2.02 15.52 25.26
C ILE A 189 -1.99 14.04 25.61
N ALA A 190 -3.03 13.31 25.22
CA ALA A 190 -3.05 11.85 25.24
C ALA A 190 -2.68 11.29 23.86
N LEU A 191 -1.92 10.20 23.81
CA LEU A 191 -1.49 9.55 22.58
C LEU A 191 -2.11 8.18 22.41
N VAL A 192 -2.78 7.94 21.28
CA VAL A 192 -3.16 6.59 20.83
C VAL A 192 -2.12 6.15 19.81
N ARG A 193 -1.15 5.39 20.26
CA ARG A 193 -0.03 4.88 19.47
C ARG A 193 -0.46 3.69 18.61
N ALA A 194 0.30 3.38 17.59
CA ALA A 194 0.26 2.07 16.93
C ALA A 194 0.97 1.00 17.78
N TYR A 195 0.84 -0.26 17.37
CA TYR A 195 1.63 -1.34 17.96
C TYR A 195 3.15 -1.08 17.83
N ARG A 196 3.93 -1.61 18.78
CA ARG A 196 5.35 -1.24 19.00
C ARG A 196 6.23 -1.46 17.77
N ASP A 197 5.96 -2.49 16.98
CA ASP A 197 6.78 -2.88 15.83
C ASP A 197 6.41 -2.13 14.54
N SER A 198 5.40 -1.26 14.59
CA SER A 198 5.03 -0.42 13.46
C SER A 198 6.05 0.71 13.25
N SER A 199 6.92 0.56 12.25
CA SER A 199 7.86 1.62 11.86
C SER A 199 7.17 2.94 11.53
N VAL A 200 6.03 2.88 10.82
CA VAL A 200 5.21 4.07 10.46
C VAL A 200 4.64 4.73 11.71
N GLY A 201 4.06 3.93 12.63
CA GLY A 201 3.55 4.43 13.90
C GLY A 201 4.63 5.07 14.76
N CYS A 202 5.81 4.45 14.84
CA CYS A 202 6.95 4.99 15.56
C CYS A 202 7.44 6.32 14.97
N GLU A 203 7.60 6.43 13.66
CA GLU A 203 8.02 7.69 13.00
C GLU A 203 6.99 8.81 13.23
N ARG A 204 5.68 8.53 13.13
CA ARG A 204 4.61 9.51 13.43
C ARG A 204 4.70 10.02 14.86
N MET A 205 4.75 9.10 15.83
CA MET A 205 4.80 9.47 17.23
C MET A 205 6.11 10.14 17.62
N PHE A 206 7.23 9.78 17.02
CA PHE A 206 8.50 10.47 17.22
C PHE A 206 8.39 11.97 16.86
N GLY A 207 7.81 12.30 15.71
CA GLY A 207 7.57 13.69 15.31
C GLY A 207 6.61 14.42 16.26
N VAL A 208 5.56 13.73 16.73
CA VAL A 208 4.61 14.27 17.72
C VAL A 208 5.31 14.59 19.04
N GLU A 209 6.09 13.66 19.58
CA GLU A 209 6.80 13.79 20.84
C GLU A 209 7.82 14.91 20.84
N GLN A 210 8.60 15.01 19.76
CA GLN A 210 9.57 16.10 19.59
C GLN A 210 8.90 17.46 19.64
N GLU A 211 7.76 17.65 18.95
CA GLU A 211 7.08 18.94 18.93
C GLU A 211 6.39 19.24 20.27
N ILE A 212 5.80 18.25 20.94
CA ILE A 212 5.24 18.38 22.29
C ILE A 212 6.33 18.86 23.26
N ALA A 213 7.49 18.19 23.27
CA ALA A 213 8.62 18.56 24.13
C ALA A 213 9.14 19.98 23.81
N ARG A 214 9.30 20.31 22.53
CA ARG A 214 9.76 21.63 22.08
C ARG A 214 8.84 22.76 22.53
N ALA A 215 7.52 22.50 22.56
CA ALA A 215 6.51 23.51 22.92
C ALA A 215 6.20 23.56 24.43
N GLY A 216 6.84 22.73 25.25
CA GLY A 216 6.57 22.62 26.69
C GLY A 216 5.18 22.07 27.03
N ALA A 217 4.54 21.35 26.11
CA ALA A 217 3.33 20.58 26.35
C ALA A 217 3.68 19.23 27.01
N ARG A 218 2.67 18.47 27.44
CA ARG A 218 2.87 17.25 28.20
C ARG A 218 2.11 16.07 27.59
N ILE A 219 2.74 14.92 27.59
CA ILE A 219 2.05 13.64 27.34
C ILE A 219 1.55 13.15 28.69
N VAL A 220 0.24 13.05 28.85
CA VAL A 220 -0.41 12.72 30.13
C VAL A 220 -1.04 11.33 30.16
N ALA A 221 -1.24 10.72 28.99
CA ALA A 221 -1.75 9.38 28.85
C ALA A 221 -1.27 8.76 27.53
N GLU A 222 -1.09 7.45 27.52
CA GLU A 222 -0.71 6.70 26.34
C GLU A 222 -1.46 5.37 26.28
N PHE A 223 -1.79 4.94 25.07
CA PHE A 223 -2.42 3.66 24.78
C PHE A 223 -1.82 3.08 23.48
N CYS A 224 -1.51 1.78 23.44
CA CYS A 224 -1.07 1.07 22.25
C CYS A 224 -2.26 0.43 21.54
N GLY A 225 -2.57 0.88 20.34
CA GLY A 225 -3.65 0.37 19.49
C GLY A 225 -3.13 -0.41 18.27
N HIS A 226 -4.07 -0.83 17.42
CA HIS A 226 -3.85 -1.67 16.25
C HIS A 226 -4.34 -1.02 14.94
N PHE A 227 -4.30 0.31 14.83
CA PHE A 227 -4.79 1.10 13.70
C PHE A 227 -6.30 0.96 13.41
N ASP A 228 -7.07 0.34 14.29
CA ASP A 228 -8.49 0.12 14.16
C ASP A 228 -9.33 1.10 15.01
N TYR A 229 -10.62 1.16 14.72
CA TYR A 229 -11.57 2.02 15.41
C TYR A 229 -11.71 1.64 16.90
N ASP A 230 -11.73 0.34 17.21
CA ASP A 230 -11.96 -0.16 18.56
C ASP A 230 -10.82 0.17 19.51
N SER A 231 -9.60 0.28 19.00
CA SER A 231 -8.44 0.77 19.78
C SER A 231 -8.67 2.18 20.31
N GLY A 232 -9.22 3.08 19.48
CA GLY A 232 -9.56 4.44 19.92
C GLY A 232 -10.65 4.46 20.99
N VAL A 233 -11.69 3.65 20.81
CA VAL A 233 -12.76 3.48 21.79
C VAL A 233 -12.24 2.94 23.12
N THR A 234 -11.37 1.94 23.06
CA THR A 234 -10.78 1.28 24.24
C THR A 234 -9.86 2.23 25.00
N ALA A 235 -9.02 3.00 24.29
CA ALA A 235 -8.15 3.99 24.90
C ALA A 235 -8.92 4.98 25.77
N VAL A 236 -9.99 5.58 25.25
CA VAL A 236 -10.83 6.51 26.00
C VAL A 236 -11.51 5.82 27.18
N ALA A 237 -12.04 4.60 26.99
CA ALA A 237 -12.66 3.85 28.05
C ALA A 237 -11.70 3.54 29.21
N GLU A 238 -10.44 3.20 28.92
CA GLU A 238 -9.41 2.96 29.93
C GLU A 238 -9.03 4.23 30.70
N TRP A 239 -8.82 5.33 29.99
CA TRP A 239 -8.41 6.60 30.61
C TRP A 239 -9.50 7.21 31.50
N THR A 240 -10.77 6.93 31.19
CA THR A 240 -11.92 7.50 31.92
C THR A 240 -12.44 6.62 33.07
N LYS A 241 -11.96 5.39 33.21
CA LYS A 241 -12.33 4.48 34.33
C LYS A 241 -12.12 5.10 35.72
N LYS A 242 -11.18 6.02 35.88
CA LYS A 242 -10.80 6.64 37.16
C LYS A 242 -11.32 8.07 37.34
N GLY A 243 -12.24 8.52 36.46
CA GLY A 243 -12.83 9.86 36.56
C GLY A 243 -12.71 10.65 35.25
N ALA A 244 -12.84 11.98 35.34
CA ALA A 244 -12.76 12.84 34.17
C ALA A 244 -11.37 12.77 33.50
N PRO A 245 -11.30 12.82 32.15
CA PRO A 245 -10.02 12.81 31.45
C PRO A 245 -9.14 13.99 31.87
N GLY A 246 -7.90 13.69 32.23
CA GLY A 246 -6.90 14.71 32.57
C GLY A 246 -6.16 15.26 31.35
N PHE A 247 -6.75 15.18 30.15
CA PHE A 247 -6.17 15.66 28.88
C PHE A 247 -7.13 16.60 28.14
N ASP A 248 -6.59 17.49 27.35
CA ASP A 248 -7.30 18.47 26.52
C ASP A 248 -7.19 18.18 25.01
N ALA A 249 -6.37 17.19 24.63
CA ALA A 249 -6.29 16.70 23.27
C ALA A 249 -5.94 15.20 23.20
N ILE A 250 -6.33 14.55 22.11
CA ILE A 250 -5.89 13.22 21.70
C ILE A 250 -5.24 13.32 20.32
N ILE A 251 -4.02 12.77 20.18
CA ILE A 251 -3.40 12.51 18.87
C ILE A 251 -3.27 11.01 18.70
N ALA A 252 -3.97 10.47 17.69
CA ALA A 252 -3.94 9.06 17.38
C ALA A 252 -3.05 8.78 16.16
N ALA A 253 -2.40 7.62 16.10
CA ALA A 253 -1.47 7.26 15.04
C ALA A 253 -2.14 7.08 13.66
N ASN A 254 -3.48 6.98 13.60
CA ASN A 254 -4.25 7.08 12.37
C ASN A 254 -5.67 7.63 12.60
N ASP A 255 -6.39 7.88 11.49
CA ASP A 255 -7.74 8.45 11.54
C ASP A 255 -8.78 7.49 12.12
N MET A 256 -8.64 6.18 11.91
CA MET A 256 -9.61 5.21 12.44
C MET A 256 -9.59 5.20 13.98
N MET A 257 -8.41 5.17 14.58
CA MET A 257 -8.28 5.29 16.04
C MET A 257 -8.76 6.67 16.54
N ALA A 258 -8.47 7.74 15.80
CA ALA A 258 -8.92 9.09 16.14
C ALA A 258 -10.45 9.18 16.13
N ILE A 259 -11.13 8.65 15.10
CA ILE A 259 -12.59 8.61 15.01
C ILE A 259 -13.18 7.78 16.15
N GLY A 260 -12.62 6.61 16.45
CA GLY A 260 -13.06 5.78 17.58
C GLY A 260 -12.93 6.49 18.92
N ALA A 261 -11.83 7.21 19.15
CA ALA A 261 -11.63 8.02 20.35
C ALA A 261 -12.63 9.19 20.42
N LYS A 262 -12.88 9.89 19.31
CA LYS A 262 -13.88 10.95 19.21
C LYS A 262 -15.28 10.46 19.58
N ASP A 263 -15.72 9.36 18.96
CA ASP A 263 -17.04 8.80 19.23
C ASP A 263 -17.20 8.35 20.69
N ALA A 264 -16.16 7.75 21.27
CA ALA A 264 -16.17 7.38 22.68
C ALA A 264 -16.25 8.61 23.60
N LEU A 265 -15.53 9.69 23.30
CA LEU A 265 -15.61 10.94 24.04
C LEU A 265 -17.03 11.54 24.00
N ILE A 266 -17.64 11.58 22.82
CA ILE A 266 -18.98 12.17 22.65
C ILE A 266 -20.05 11.27 23.29
N HIS A 267 -20.09 9.99 22.93
CA HIS A 267 -21.23 9.13 23.24
C HIS A 267 -21.12 8.39 24.58
N LYS A 268 -19.91 8.19 25.13
CA LYS A 268 -19.71 7.48 26.39
C LYS A 268 -19.27 8.39 27.53
N VAL A 269 -18.55 9.49 27.23
CA VAL A 269 -18.03 10.40 28.24
C VAL A 269 -18.81 11.71 28.31
N GLY A 270 -19.56 12.04 27.25
CA GLY A 270 -20.35 13.28 27.18
C GLY A 270 -19.53 14.53 26.98
N LYS A 271 -18.34 14.42 26.34
CA LYS A 271 -17.47 15.55 26.00
C LYS A 271 -17.78 16.09 24.61
N ARG A 272 -17.64 17.39 24.43
CA ARG A 272 -17.74 18.03 23.12
C ARG A 272 -16.36 17.99 22.44
N VAL A 273 -16.37 17.59 21.16
CA VAL A 273 -15.17 17.60 20.32
C VAL A 273 -15.46 18.50 19.12
N PRO A 274 -14.68 19.57 18.88
CA PRO A 274 -13.35 19.85 19.44
C PRO A 274 -13.33 20.76 20.67
N GLU A 275 -14.46 21.27 21.19
CA GLU A 275 -14.51 22.35 22.18
C GLU A 275 -13.83 21.98 23.51
N ASP A 276 -14.19 20.83 24.09
CA ASP A 276 -13.63 20.37 25.36
C ASP A 276 -12.31 19.62 25.12
N ILE A 277 -12.25 18.78 24.10
CA ILE A 277 -11.08 17.95 23.75
C ILE A 277 -10.90 17.94 22.23
N VAL A 278 -9.71 18.31 21.76
CA VAL A 278 -9.34 18.17 20.34
C VAL A 278 -8.93 16.73 20.06
N VAL A 279 -9.42 16.14 18.97
CA VAL A 279 -8.97 14.83 18.50
C VAL A 279 -8.40 14.97 17.10
N ALA A 280 -7.20 14.42 16.88
CA ALA A 280 -6.48 14.52 15.62
C ALA A 280 -5.88 13.17 15.21
N GLY A 281 -5.74 12.95 13.89
CA GLY A 281 -5.28 11.68 13.34
C GLY A 281 -4.29 11.83 12.19
N PHE A 282 -4.08 10.74 11.48
CA PHE A 282 -3.24 10.64 10.28
C PHE A 282 -3.96 9.78 9.22
N ASP A 283 -3.55 9.90 8.00
CA ASP A 283 -3.91 9.27 6.74
C ASP A 283 -4.78 10.16 5.87
N GLY A 284 -5.66 11.00 6.44
CA GLY A 284 -6.59 11.86 5.69
C GLY A 284 -7.63 11.05 4.93
N ILE A 285 -8.08 9.92 5.50
CA ILE A 285 -9.10 9.06 4.89
C ILE A 285 -10.41 9.84 4.63
N GLU A 286 -11.18 9.40 3.66
CA GLU A 286 -12.44 10.06 3.32
C GLU A 286 -13.38 10.19 4.55
N ALA A 287 -13.44 9.16 5.39
CA ALA A 287 -14.26 9.15 6.59
C ALA A 287 -13.92 10.26 7.60
N SER A 288 -12.65 10.69 7.69
CA SER A 288 -12.21 11.76 8.59
C SER A 288 -12.70 13.16 8.16
N ARG A 289 -13.30 13.28 6.97
CA ARG A 289 -13.88 14.51 6.42
C ARG A 289 -15.41 14.53 6.45
N TRP A 290 -16.06 13.41 6.77
CA TRP A 290 -17.51 13.37 6.89
C TRP A 290 -17.98 14.21 8.09
N ILE A 291 -19.09 14.92 7.93
CA ILE A 291 -19.60 15.89 8.93
C ILE A 291 -19.61 15.30 10.35
N GLY A 292 -20.08 14.07 10.53
CA GLY A 292 -20.10 13.40 11.83
C GLY A 292 -18.72 13.02 12.37
N ASN A 293 -17.77 12.77 11.49
CA ASN A 293 -16.44 12.24 11.84
C ASN A 293 -15.31 13.28 11.72
N ALA A 294 -15.62 14.48 11.23
CA ALA A 294 -14.62 15.50 10.91
C ALA A 294 -13.60 15.70 12.04
N ILE A 295 -12.31 15.51 11.69
CA ILE A 295 -11.15 15.66 12.57
C ILE A 295 -9.97 16.27 11.79
N PRO A 296 -9.11 17.07 12.41
CA PRO A 296 -7.80 17.40 11.85
C PRO A 296 -7.00 16.14 11.59
N SER A 297 -6.42 16.04 10.39
CA SER A 297 -5.61 14.90 9.99
C SER A 297 -4.45 15.32 9.10
N VAL A 298 -3.39 14.54 9.03
CA VAL A 298 -2.35 14.70 8.02
C VAL A 298 -2.59 13.69 6.90
N ALA A 299 -3.13 14.20 5.78
CA ALA A 299 -3.38 13.41 4.60
C ALA A 299 -2.07 12.97 3.91
N GLN A 300 -1.98 11.71 3.58
CA GLN A 300 -0.85 11.15 2.84
C GLN A 300 -0.92 11.57 1.36
N PRO A 301 0.22 11.87 0.71
CA PRO A 301 0.27 12.24 -0.70
C PRO A 301 0.23 11.01 -1.62
N ILE A 302 -0.86 10.20 -1.56
CA ILE A 302 -1.00 8.89 -2.20
C ILE A 302 -0.65 8.91 -3.68
N ASP A 303 -1.14 9.91 -4.42
CA ASP A 303 -0.89 10.02 -5.86
C ASP A 303 0.60 10.20 -6.15
N GLN A 304 1.29 11.07 -5.37
CA GLN A 304 2.73 11.30 -5.54
C GLN A 304 3.53 10.04 -5.17
N LEU A 305 3.17 9.36 -4.09
CA LEU A 305 3.78 8.10 -3.69
C LEU A 305 3.61 7.04 -4.77
N SER A 306 2.42 6.91 -5.34
CA SER A 306 2.10 5.89 -6.35
C SER A 306 2.81 6.15 -7.67
N LEU A 307 2.88 7.41 -8.12
CA LEU A 307 3.63 7.79 -9.32
C LEU A 307 5.14 7.56 -9.15
N ALA A 308 5.68 7.95 -7.98
CA ALA A 308 7.08 7.71 -7.66
C ALA A 308 7.40 6.21 -7.57
N ALA A 309 6.52 5.41 -6.96
CA ALA A 309 6.67 3.95 -6.90
C ALA A 309 6.71 3.33 -8.30
N ALA A 310 5.83 3.75 -9.22
CA ALA A 310 5.81 3.26 -10.58
C ALA A 310 7.09 3.64 -11.34
N SER A 311 7.56 4.88 -11.24
CA SER A 311 8.81 5.33 -11.85
C SER A 311 10.01 4.55 -11.33
N MET A 312 10.18 4.48 -9.99
CA MET A 312 11.28 3.76 -9.35
C MET A 312 11.28 2.27 -9.71
N MET A 313 10.11 1.64 -9.77
CA MET A 313 10.01 0.24 -10.16
C MET A 313 10.41 0.02 -11.61
N VAL A 314 9.99 0.88 -12.55
CA VAL A 314 10.41 0.82 -13.96
C VAL A 314 11.92 0.96 -14.10
N GLU A 315 12.53 1.90 -13.39
CA GLU A 315 13.99 2.12 -13.37
C GLU A 315 14.72 0.85 -12.87
N ARG A 316 14.26 0.26 -11.76
CA ARG A 316 14.86 -0.94 -11.16
C ARG A 316 14.62 -2.21 -11.98
N ILE A 317 13.50 -2.32 -12.69
CA ILE A 317 13.26 -3.41 -13.64
C ILE A 317 14.21 -3.27 -14.85
N ALA A 318 14.53 -2.06 -15.28
CA ALA A 318 15.47 -1.82 -16.38
C ALA A 318 16.92 -2.05 -15.95
N ASP A 319 17.27 -1.64 -14.73
CA ASP A 319 18.59 -1.78 -14.12
C ASP A 319 18.46 -2.23 -12.66
N PRO A 320 18.49 -3.55 -12.37
CA PRO A 320 18.39 -4.07 -11.01
C PRO A 320 19.52 -3.63 -10.07
N ASP A 321 20.65 -3.25 -10.61
CA ASP A 321 21.84 -2.83 -9.85
C ASP A 321 21.87 -1.29 -9.60
N CYS A 322 20.84 -0.56 -10.02
CA CYS A 322 20.73 0.88 -9.74
C CYS A 322 20.70 1.17 -8.24
N LEU A 323 21.25 2.33 -7.85
CA LEU A 323 21.34 2.72 -6.44
C LEU A 323 19.96 2.69 -5.76
N ALA A 324 19.95 2.18 -4.54
CA ALA A 324 18.77 2.24 -3.69
C ALA A 324 18.53 3.69 -3.24
N GLU A 325 17.37 4.21 -3.52
CA GLU A 325 16.97 5.57 -3.18
C GLU A 325 15.78 5.54 -2.21
N ARG A 326 15.78 6.45 -1.22
CA ARG A 326 14.63 6.72 -0.38
C ARG A 326 14.01 8.04 -0.81
N ARG A 327 12.77 8.01 -1.35
CA ARG A 327 12.00 9.22 -1.70
C ARG A 327 10.96 9.49 -0.63
N LEU A 328 11.04 10.69 -0.03
CA LEU A 328 10.08 11.14 0.98
C LEU A 328 9.22 12.27 0.44
N PHE A 329 7.93 12.22 0.73
CA PHE A 329 6.95 13.23 0.34
C PHE A 329 6.24 13.78 1.58
N PRO A 330 6.08 15.10 1.71
CA PRO A 330 5.42 15.69 2.87
C PRO A 330 3.94 15.34 2.89
N GLY A 331 3.42 14.98 4.06
CA GLY A 331 1.99 14.92 4.30
C GLY A 331 1.36 16.32 4.31
N ARG A 332 0.07 16.41 4.03
CA ARG A 332 -0.69 17.65 4.03
C ARG A 332 -1.67 17.70 5.18
N LEU A 333 -1.51 18.65 6.09
CA LEU A 333 -2.48 18.91 7.14
C LEU A 333 -3.83 19.30 6.53
N THR A 334 -4.88 18.60 6.89
CA THR A 334 -6.28 18.88 6.57
C THR A 334 -7.01 19.24 7.84
N LEU A 335 -7.76 20.33 7.80
CA LEU A 335 -8.57 20.80 8.92
C LEU A 335 -10.01 20.33 8.72
N ALA A 336 -10.67 20.02 9.82
CA ALA A 336 -12.08 19.61 9.82
C ALA A 336 -13.01 20.80 9.59
#